data_9ad76666283e3377b8a763594f7c2fc6
#
_entry.id   9ad76666283e3377b8a763594f7c2fc6
#
_cell.length_a   1.000
_cell.length_b   1.000
_cell.length_c   1.000
_cell.angle_alpha   90.00
_cell.angle_beta   90.00
_cell.angle_gamma   90.00
#
_symmetry.space_group_name_H-M   'P 1'
#
loop_
_entity.id
_entity.type
_entity.pdbx_description
1 polymer ?
#
loop_
_entity_poly.entity_id
_entity_poly.type
_entity_poly.pdbx_seq_one_letter_code
_entity_poly.pdbx_strand_id
1 'polypeptide(L)'
;MKNKMIYALGAMMLVGVTSCDLTEKPSSFYEKDTYFVTEGKAQMAVVGIYDCLETTDYYGQNIMPFFGSDDMFMVRGTGSDGTRRDISHYLYNASNTWIASVWRCAYQALDRANVAIASIEAMSGFAENKNLQEIDGQARFLRAYIAFDLVKFFGDVPFSTEYTNGFANTSKPRTDRELIYDQIIEDLNYAKTYLKSGREVASSEIPCSGAAHTLLMRVYLQRAGYSLNSSSRQLTRPDDTTRKGYFEAVIKEWEALKAEGYHGFYAGGYEQLFKNYSQLTLDNQESLWEIAFEPNQGLKDNAGVWATYNGPLVDAPGSYPGTSSYMGRANAFFVVLPYWKSFYESNEDGSIKDVRRDVNFVDYAIKWDKNKETQEKSHTSADINKNLNRYPGKWRREWIAPGFVDPNNTGVNYAPLRYADAVLMAAEAYNEIGNTTEAWKLLNDVRVRAGATPISTANYSSLLKAPKLYDLPFIPDGDDAGRFRTALYWERAFELCYEGQRKYDLLRWGILEASLKAAQNYMESWIPGPDEYITDAARKDWNPVKWAKSNYVAGHNFTTGKHELYPIPLAEIQSNAALNGENNPGFE
;
A
#
# COMPACT_ATOMS: atom_id res chain seq x y z
N MET A 1 -47.27 54.39 -52.13
CA MET A 1 -46.14 54.38 -51.22
C MET A 1 -46.16 53.20 -50.20
N LYS A 2 -47.24 52.47 -50.00
CA LYS A 2 -47.32 51.33 -49.09
C LYS A 2 -46.65 50.03 -49.53
N ASN A 3 -46.55 49.78 -50.85
CA ASN A 3 -45.98 48.52 -51.34
C ASN A 3 -44.45 48.48 -51.47
N LYS A 4 -43.75 49.62 -51.44
CA LYS A 4 -42.27 49.63 -51.41
C LYS A 4 -41.64 49.41 -50.01
N MET A 5 -42.41 49.63 -48.98
CA MET A 5 -41.93 49.41 -47.62
C MET A 5 -41.97 47.94 -47.19
N ILE A 6 -42.86 47.13 -47.76
CA ILE A 6 -42.99 45.72 -47.51
C ILE A 6 -41.82 44.91 -48.10
N TYR A 7 -41.31 45.32 -49.27
CA TYR A 7 -40.14 44.67 -49.88
C TYR A 7 -38.82 45.05 -49.23
N ALA A 8 -38.73 46.22 -48.56
CA ALA A 8 -37.54 46.61 -47.81
C ALA A 8 -37.45 45.87 -46.48
N LEU A 9 -38.58 45.55 -45.81
CA LEU A 9 -38.59 44.72 -44.61
C LEU A 9 -38.34 43.23 -44.90
N GLY A 10 -38.80 42.75 -46.05
CA GLY A 10 -38.53 41.37 -46.50
C GLY A 10 -37.06 41.12 -46.88
N ALA A 11 -36.39 42.14 -47.45
CA ALA A 11 -34.96 42.03 -47.79
C ALA A 11 -34.04 42.18 -46.57
N MET A 12 -34.46 42.85 -45.48
CA MET A 12 -33.70 42.96 -44.24
C MET A 12 -33.80 41.70 -43.37
N MET A 13 -34.79 40.83 -43.55
CA MET A 13 -34.90 39.56 -42.80
C MET A 13 -34.09 38.41 -43.45
N LEU A 14 -33.55 38.57 -44.64
CA LEU A 14 -32.77 37.53 -45.34
C LEU A 14 -31.24 37.66 -45.20
N VAL A 15 -30.74 38.69 -44.50
CA VAL A 15 -29.30 38.91 -44.30
C VAL A 15 -28.88 38.58 -42.85
N GLY A 16 -29.81 38.09 -42.00
CA GLY A 16 -29.57 37.84 -40.58
C GLY A 16 -29.30 36.38 -40.16
N VAL A 17 -29.00 35.46 -41.10
CA VAL A 17 -28.65 34.07 -40.72
C VAL A 17 -27.25 33.74 -41.24
N THR A 18 -26.29 34.58 -40.93
CA THR A 18 -24.94 34.06 -40.73
C THR A 18 -24.95 33.46 -39.34
N SER A 19 -25.14 32.17 -39.24
CA SER A 19 -24.84 31.41 -38.01
C SER A 19 -23.41 31.77 -37.60
N CYS A 20 -23.29 32.63 -36.60
CA CYS A 20 -22.07 32.65 -35.82
C CYS A 20 -21.93 31.24 -35.25
N ASP A 21 -20.88 30.57 -35.59
CA ASP A 21 -20.44 29.35 -34.93
C ASP A 21 -20.19 29.72 -33.44
N LEU A 22 -21.22 29.46 -32.62
CA LEU A 22 -21.21 29.66 -31.16
C LEU A 22 -20.52 28.47 -30.46
N THR A 23 -19.54 27.88 -31.10
CA THR A 23 -18.59 27.05 -30.36
C THR A 23 -17.74 27.99 -29.52
N GLU A 24 -18.23 28.26 -28.29
CA GLU A 24 -17.37 28.81 -27.25
C GLU A 24 -16.18 27.88 -27.10
N LYS A 25 -15.02 28.34 -27.57
CA LYS A 25 -13.75 27.72 -27.19
C LYS A 25 -13.42 28.25 -25.80
N PRO A 26 -13.61 27.45 -24.74
CA PRO A 26 -13.29 27.92 -23.40
C PRO A 26 -11.80 28.24 -23.34
N SER A 27 -11.45 29.50 -23.08
CA SER A 27 -10.06 29.95 -22.98
C SER A 27 -9.33 29.37 -21.74
N SER A 28 -10.07 28.66 -20.88
CA SER A 28 -9.58 28.07 -19.63
C SER A 28 -9.41 26.53 -19.68
N PHE A 29 -9.81 25.88 -20.78
CA PHE A 29 -9.64 24.43 -20.95
C PHE A 29 -8.87 24.15 -22.24
N TYR A 30 -7.89 23.26 -22.14
CA TYR A 30 -7.26 22.70 -23.34
C TYR A 30 -8.13 21.56 -23.86
N GLU A 31 -8.49 21.62 -25.14
CA GLU A 31 -9.06 20.47 -25.84
C GLU A 31 -7.97 19.38 -25.94
N LYS A 32 -8.34 18.11 -25.81
CA LYS A 32 -7.42 16.97 -25.86
C LYS A 32 -6.49 17.05 -27.06
N ASP A 33 -7.02 17.37 -28.26
CA ASP A 33 -6.28 17.41 -29.52
C ASP A 33 -5.25 18.57 -29.59
N THR A 34 -5.40 19.58 -28.73
CA THR A 34 -4.47 20.72 -28.63
C THR A 34 -3.53 20.65 -27.44
N TYR A 35 -3.76 19.72 -26.53
CA TYR A 35 -2.94 19.56 -25.33
C TYR A 35 -1.69 18.73 -25.59
N PHE A 36 -1.80 17.55 -26.21
CA PHE A 36 -0.70 16.62 -26.43
C PHE A 36 0.14 16.99 -27.65
N VAL A 37 0.86 18.11 -27.57
CA VAL A 37 1.67 18.63 -28.69
C VAL A 37 3.17 18.66 -28.38
N THR A 38 3.58 18.41 -27.14
CA THR A 38 4.98 18.36 -26.72
C THR A 38 5.20 17.29 -25.66
N GLU A 39 6.43 16.76 -25.56
CA GLU A 39 6.83 15.82 -24.48
C GLU A 39 6.53 16.37 -23.09
N GLY A 40 6.79 17.67 -22.85
CA GLY A 40 6.50 18.30 -21.57
C GLY A 40 5.02 18.26 -21.18
N LYS A 41 4.10 18.41 -22.15
CA LYS A 41 2.67 18.28 -21.89
C LYS A 41 2.24 16.82 -21.70
N ALA A 42 2.85 15.89 -22.42
CA ALA A 42 2.67 14.46 -22.18
C ALA A 42 3.09 14.10 -20.74
N GLN A 43 4.25 14.58 -20.28
CA GLN A 43 4.73 14.38 -18.91
C GLN A 43 3.78 15.01 -17.87
N MET A 44 3.25 16.20 -18.11
CA MET A 44 2.27 16.83 -17.21
C MET A 44 0.97 16.02 -17.08
N ALA A 45 0.52 15.35 -18.16
CA ALA A 45 -0.62 14.45 -18.08
C ALA A 45 -0.34 13.23 -17.18
N VAL A 46 0.88 12.68 -17.27
CA VAL A 46 1.32 11.59 -16.37
C VAL A 46 1.44 12.06 -14.92
N VAL A 47 1.94 13.27 -14.66
CA VAL A 47 1.94 13.89 -13.32
C VAL A 47 0.52 13.93 -12.75
N GLY A 48 -0.50 14.19 -13.57
CA GLY A 48 -1.89 14.13 -13.14
C GLY A 48 -2.36 12.73 -12.68
N ILE A 49 -1.67 11.65 -13.03
CA ILE A 49 -1.94 10.31 -12.51
C ILE A 49 -1.30 10.15 -11.12
N TYR A 50 -0.06 10.60 -10.93
CA TYR A 50 0.62 10.63 -9.62
C TYR A 50 -0.19 11.43 -8.59
N ASP A 51 -0.71 12.61 -8.98
CA ASP A 51 -1.56 13.46 -8.16
C ASP A 51 -2.76 12.69 -7.54
N CYS A 52 -3.36 11.76 -8.29
CA CYS A 52 -4.42 10.92 -7.73
C CYS A 52 -3.92 9.99 -6.61
N LEU A 53 -2.68 9.49 -6.70
CA LEU A 53 -2.13 8.57 -5.68
C LEU A 53 -1.85 9.30 -4.37
N GLU A 54 -1.35 10.53 -4.42
CA GLU A 54 -0.92 11.27 -3.22
C GLU A 54 -2.07 11.88 -2.41
N THR A 55 -3.30 11.85 -2.92
CA THR A 55 -4.46 12.44 -2.23
C THR A 55 -4.75 11.76 -0.89
N THR A 56 -5.29 12.51 0.08
CA THR A 56 -5.77 11.98 1.37
C THR A 56 -6.85 10.91 1.18
N ASP A 57 -7.62 10.98 0.10
CA ASP A 57 -8.65 10.02 -0.26
C ASP A 57 -8.10 8.68 -0.79
N TYR A 58 -6.78 8.59 -1.04
CA TYR A 58 -6.13 7.36 -1.47
C TYR A 58 -4.90 7.07 -0.60
N TYR A 59 -3.66 7.12 -1.15
CA TYR A 59 -2.43 6.76 -0.43
C TYR A 59 -2.02 7.76 0.63
N GLY A 60 -2.48 9.02 0.57
CA GLY A 60 -2.23 10.00 1.61
C GLY A 60 -2.78 9.59 2.97
N GLN A 61 -3.93 8.87 3.01
CA GLN A 61 -4.55 8.44 4.27
C GLN A 61 -5.48 7.23 4.14
N ASN A 62 -6.51 7.29 3.27
CA ASN A 62 -7.69 6.43 3.38
C ASN A 62 -7.43 4.96 3.05
N ILE A 63 -6.34 4.64 2.35
CA ILE A 63 -5.94 3.26 2.06
C ILE A 63 -5.27 2.55 3.25
N MET A 64 -4.71 3.30 4.21
CA MET A 64 -3.92 2.69 5.29
C MET A 64 -4.66 1.61 6.08
N PRO A 65 -5.96 1.74 6.44
CA PRO A 65 -6.69 0.70 7.13
C PRO A 65 -6.86 -0.61 6.34
N PHE A 66 -6.74 -0.56 5.00
CA PHE A 66 -6.78 -1.73 4.13
C PHE A 66 -5.61 -2.69 4.36
N PHE A 67 -4.53 -2.19 4.97
CA PHE A 67 -3.32 -2.94 5.25
C PHE A 67 -3.33 -3.62 6.63
N GLY A 68 -4.32 -3.35 7.47
CA GLY A 68 -4.41 -3.94 8.81
C GLY A 68 -4.57 -5.46 8.80
N SER A 69 -3.74 -6.16 9.58
CA SER A 69 -3.72 -7.62 9.73
C SER A 69 -3.21 -8.05 11.12
N ASP A 70 -2.47 -9.14 11.21
CA ASP A 70 -1.85 -9.62 12.44
C ASP A 70 -0.62 -8.81 12.88
N ASP A 71 -0.06 -7.98 11.99
CA ASP A 71 1.11 -7.14 12.28
C ASP A 71 0.73 -5.76 12.82
N MET A 72 -0.30 -5.14 12.28
CA MET A 72 -0.79 -3.83 12.74
C MET A 72 -2.31 -3.72 12.65
N PHE A 73 -2.90 -2.98 13.56
CA PHE A 73 -4.34 -2.72 13.57
C PHE A 73 -4.64 -1.34 14.16
N MET A 74 -5.80 -0.80 13.85
CA MET A 74 -6.22 0.48 14.43
C MET A 74 -6.68 0.31 15.86
N VAL A 75 -6.16 1.17 16.73
CA VAL A 75 -6.50 1.18 18.15
C VAL A 75 -7.75 1.99 18.42
N ARG A 76 -8.45 1.54 19.46
CA ARG A 76 -9.45 2.21 20.29
C ARG A 76 -10.87 2.26 19.74
N GLY A 77 -11.74 1.78 20.61
CA GLY A 77 -13.19 1.88 20.54
C GLY A 77 -13.80 0.65 19.92
N THR A 78 -14.84 0.19 20.57
CA THR A 78 -15.62 -0.98 20.17
C THR A 78 -16.79 -0.62 19.25
N GLY A 79 -17.00 0.67 18.98
CA GLY A 79 -18.07 1.17 18.14
C GLY A 79 -17.62 1.41 16.70
N SER A 80 -18.56 1.28 15.77
CA SER A 80 -18.40 1.70 14.40
C SER A 80 -18.13 3.21 14.32
N ASP A 81 -17.22 3.63 13.43
CA ASP A 81 -17.01 5.04 13.09
C ASP A 81 -17.41 5.33 11.63
N GLY A 82 -17.96 4.33 10.92
CA GLY A 82 -18.35 4.45 9.52
C GLY A 82 -17.20 4.63 8.54
N THR A 83 -15.95 4.59 9.02
CA THR A 83 -14.74 4.92 8.26
C THR A 83 -13.60 3.93 8.55
N ARG A 84 -12.45 4.43 8.96
CA ARG A 84 -11.17 3.72 9.12
C ARG A 84 -11.20 2.56 10.12
N ARG A 85 -11.89 2.77 11.28
CA ARG A 85 -11.93 1.74 12.32
C ARG A 85 -12.72 0.52 11.84
N ASP A 86 -13.83 0.77 11.17
CA ASP A 86 -14.65 -0.30 10.62
C ASP A 86 -13.87 -1.16 9.63
N ILE A 87 -13.01 -0.53 8.80
CA ILE A 87 -12.15 -1.24 7.86
C ILE A 87 -11.15 -2.12 8.61
N SER A 88 -10.42 -1.54 9.56
CA SER A 88 -9.39 -2.27 10.33
C SER A 88 -9.97 -3.39 11.21
N HIS A 89 -11.21 -3.24 11.66
CA HIS A 89 -11.90 -4.19 12.55
C HIS A 89 -12.84 -5.15 11.84
N TYR A 90 -12.88 -5.14 10.50
CA TYR A 90 -13.78 -5.98 9.69
C TYR A 90 -15.27 -5.77 10.03
N LEU A 91 -15.68 -4.52 10.28
CA LEU A 91 -17.07 -4.10 10.55
C LEU A 91 -17.70 -3.30 9.41
N TYR A 92 -16.98 -3.14 8.31
CA TYR A 92 -17.38 -2.32 7.19
C TYR A 92 -18.53 -2.93 6.36
N ASN A 93 -19.23 -2.04 5.65
CA ASN A 93 -20.23 -2.37 4.66
C ASN A 93 -20.09 -1.47 3.43
N ALA A 94 -20.97 -1.62 2.44
CA ALA A 94 -20.92 -0.88 1.18
C ALA A 94 -21.09 0.66 1.33
N SER A 95 -21.56 1.14 2.48
CA SER A 95 -21.72 2.57 2.77
C SER A 95 -20.49 3.20 3.43
N ASN A 96 -19.40 2.45 3.63
CA ASN A 96 -18.19 2.99 4.23
C ASN A 96 -17.54 4.05 3.32
N THR A 97 -17.41 5.27 3.83
CA THR A 97 -16.97 6.42 3.03
C THR A 97 -15.51 6.37 2.60
N TRP A 98 -14.64 5.70 3.37
CA TRP A 98 -13.23 5.55 3.00
C TRP A 98 -13.05 4.50 1.90
N ILE A 99 -13.81 3.41 1.95
CA ILE A 99 -13.84 2.43 0.84
C ILE A 99 -14.32 3.12 -0.44
N ALA A 100 -15.37 3.94 -0.34
CA ALA A 100 -15.89 4.68 -1.49
C ALA A 100 -14.89 5.71 -2.04
N SER A 101 -14.11 6.38 -1.17
CA SER A 101 -13.11 7.35 -1.64
C SER A 101 -11.93 6.66 -2.34
N VAL A 102 -11.41 5.55 -1.79
CA VAL A 102 -10.35 4.76 -2.42
C VAL A 102 -10.79 4.25 -3.80
N TRP A 103 -12.01 3.71 -3.91
CA TRP A 103 -12.61 3.30 -5.17
C TRP A 103 -12.64 4.44 -6.19
N ARG A 104 -13.21 5.58 -5.80
CA ARG A 104 -13.36 6.76 -6.67
C ARG A 104 -12.01 7.27 -7.15
N CYS A 105 -11.01 7.41 -6.26
CA CYS A 105 -9.68 7.88 -6.64
C CYS A 105 -8.96 6.90 -7.56
N ALA A 106 -9.07 5.59 -7.32
CA ALA A 106 -8.49 4.58 -8.19
C ALA A 106 -9.07 4.66 -9.61
N TYR A 107 -10.39 4.80 -9.76
CA TYR A 107 -11.02 4.95 -11.08
C TYR A 107 -10.68 6.28 -11.76
N GLN A 108 -10.57 7.37 -10.99
CA GLN A 108 -10.11 8.64 -11.54
C GLN A 108 -8.68 8.56 -12.07
N ALA A 109 -7.80 7.89 -11.34
CA ALA A 109 -6.43 7.66 -11.76
C ALA A 109 -6.35 6.73 -12.98
N LEU A 110 -7.17 5.67 -13.01
CA LEU A 110 -7.27 4.75 -14.14
C LEU A 110 -7.71 5.47 -15.44
N ASP A 111 -8.73 6.33 -15.35
CA ASP A 111 -9.21 7.10 -16.49
C ASP A 111 -8.16 8.10 -16.98
N ARG A 112 -7.48 8.83 -16.07
CA ARG A 112 -6.36 9.71 -16.41
C ARG A 112 -5.23 8.95 -17.12
N ALA A 113 -4.92 7.73 -16.66
CA ALA A 113 -3.91 6.87 -17.30
C ALA A 113 -4.36 6.46 -18.72
N ASN A 114 -5.61 6.06 -18.90
CA ASN A 114 -6.16 5.71 -20.20
C ASN A 114 -6.11 6.90 -21.19
N VAL A 115 -6.47 8.11 -20.73
CA VAL A 115 -6.35 9.34 -21.53
C VAL A 115 -4.90 9.61 -21.91
N ALA A 116 -3.97 9.53 -20.96
CA ALA A 116 -2.55 9.80 -21.20
C ALA A 116 -1.97 8.83 -22.22
N ILE A 117 -2.13 7.52 -22.03
CA ILE A 117 -1.62 6.47 -22.92
C ILE A 117 -2.15 6.67 -24.34
N ALA A 118 -3.49 6.71 -24.52
CA ALA A 118 -4.09 6.86 -25.83
C ALA A 118 -3.68 8.15 -26.56
N SER A 119 -3.42 9.23 -25.81
CA SER A 119 -3.04 10.51 -26.38
C SER A 119 -1.55 10.60 -26.69
N ILE A 120 -0.69 10.02 -25.87
CA ILE A 120 0.77 9.97 -26.10
C ILE A 120 1.08 9.10 -27.32
N GLU A 121 0.44 7.92 -27.42
CA GLU A 121 0.60 7.03 -28.58
C GLU A 121 0.15 7.66 -29.90
N ALA A 122 -0.83 8.57 -29.85
CA ALA A 122 -1.31 9.31 -31.04
C ALA A 122 -0.39 10.50 -31.42
N MET A 123 0.61 10.85 -30.62
CA MET A 123 1.54 11.95 -30.93
C MET A 123 2.42 11.60 -32.14
N SER A 124 2.66 12.61 -32.98
CA SER A 124 3.51 12.44 -34.17
C SER A 124 4.93 12.00 -33.76
N GLY A 125 5.44 10.95 -34.41
CA GLY A 125 6.78 10.42 -34.17
C GLY A 125 6.92 9.56 -32.92
N PHE A 126 5.82 9.16 -32.28
CA PHE A 126 5.84 8.32 -31.05
C PHE A 126 6.72 7.07 -31.20
N ALA A 127 6.59 6.36 -32.36
CA ALA A 127 7.30 5.08 -32.57
C ALA A 127 8.84 5.22 -32.56
N GLU A 128 9.37 6.38 -32.91
CA GLU A 128 10.80 6.69 -32.98
C GLU A 128 11.29 7.52 -31.77
N ASN A 129 10.38 8.03 -30.94
CA ASN A 129 10.69 8.93 -29.83
C ASN A 129 10.78 8.19 -28.50
N LYS A 130 12.01 7.89 -28.08
CA LYS A 130 12.27 7.18 -26.82
C LYS A 130 11.77 7.92 -25.57
N ASN A 131 11.74 9.26 -25.60
CA ASN A 131 11.23 10.03 -24.45
C ASN A 131 9.72 9.88 -24.33
N LEU A 132 8.98 9.91 -25.44
CA LEU A 132 7.55 9.65 -25.41
C LEU A 132 7.24 8.21 -24.98
N GLN A 133 8.02 7.24 -25.44
CA GLN A 133 7.88 5.84 -25.03
C GLN A 133 8.17 5.65 -23.53
N GLU A 134 9.15 6.37 -22.98
CA GLU A 134 9.41 6.38 -21.53
C GLU A 134 8.25 6.99 -20.74
N ILE A 135 7.72 8.14 -21.20
CA ILE A 135 6.58 8.82 -20.58
C ILE A 135 5.33 7.92 -20.60
N ASP A 136 5.09 7.25 -21.74
CA ASP A 136 4.03 6.24 -21.87
C ASP A 136 4.26 5.05 -20.93
N GLY A 137 5.52 4.60 -20.79
CA GLY A 137 5.92 3.57 -19.85
C GLY A 137 5.58 3.92 -18.41
N GLN A 138 5.74 5.18 -18.00
CA GLN A 138 5.30 5.64 -16.66
C GLN A 138 3.77 5.58 -16.53
N ALA A 139 3.01 6.02 -17.52
CA ALA A 139 1.54 5.96 -17.51
C ALA A 139 1.04 4.52 -17.41
N ARG A 140 1.63 3.59 -18.16
CA ARG A 140 1.29 2.16 -18.14
C ARG A 140 1.67 1.51 -16.80
N PHE A 141 2.84 1.82 -16.22
CA PHE A 141 3.22 1.36 -14.89
C PHE A 141 2.19 1.79 -13.85
N LEU A 142 1.78 3.05 -13.87
CA LEU A 142 0.77 3.58 -12.94
C LEU A 142 -0.59 2.95 -13.16
N ARG A 143 -1.03 2.76 -14.41
CA ARG A 143 -2.27 2.05 -14.72
C ARG A 143 -2.26 0.63 -14.18
N ALA A 144 -1.17 -0.10 -14.39
CA ALA A 144 -0.99 -1.45 -13.88
C ALA A 144 -1.03 -1.51 -12.34
N TYR A 145 -0.37 -0.58 -11.67
CA TYR A 145 -0.36 -0.51 -10.21
C TYR A 145 -1.77 -0.24 -9.64
N ILE A 146 -2.50 0.70 -10.24
CA ILE A 146 -3.87 1.06 -9.83
C ILE A 146 -4.84 -0.08 -10.12
N ALA A 147 -4.74 -0.71 -11.30
CA ALA A 147 -5.55 -1.88 -11.66
C ALA A 147 -5.28 -3.06 -10.71
N PHE A 148 -4.02 -3.26 -10.31
CA PHE A 148 -3.64 -4.27 -9.33
C PHE A 148 -4.25 -4.00 -7.94
N ASP A 149 -4.29 -2.74 -7.50
CA ASP A 149 -5.00 -2.36 -6.27
C ASP A 149 -6.49 -2.68 -6.35
N LEU A 150 -7.14 -2.33 -7.46
CA LEU A 150 -8.56 -2.62 -7.66
C LEU A 150 -8.86 -4.13 -7.58
N VAL A 151 -8.09 -4.96 -8.28
CA VAL A 151 -8.24 -6.42 -8.22
C VAL A 151 -7.95 -6.96 -6.82
N LYS A 152 -6.88 -6.50 -6.20
CA LYS A 152 -6.45 -6.92 -4.87
C LYS A 152 -7.49 -6.60 -3.79
N PHE A 153 -8.16 -5.44 -3.90
CA PHE A 153 -9.14 -5.01 -2.90
C PHE A 153 -10.56 -5.48 -3.19
N PHE A 154 -10.97 -5.48 -4.46
CA PHE A 154 -12.38 -5.67 -4.83
C PHE A 154 -12.63 -6.90 -5.70
N GLY A 155 -11.60 -7.57 -6.18
CA GLY A 155 -11.73 -8.74 -7.05
C GLY A 155 -12.12 -8.38 -8.47
N ASP A 156 -13.19 -8.99 -8.97
CA ASP A 156 -13.73 -8.67 -10.28
C ASP A 156 -14.41 -7.30 -10.23
N VAL A 157 -13.99 -6.38 -11.10
CA VAL A 157 -14.44 -4.97 -11.10
C VAL A 157 -14.73 -4.49 -12.51
N PRO A 158 -15.54 -3.45 -12.71
CA PRO A 158 -15.62 -2.78 -14.01
C PRO A 158 -14.23 -2.34 -14.47
N PHE A 159 -13.79 -2.78 -15.64
CA PHE A 159 -12.45 -2.45 -16.14
C PHE A 159 -12.46 -2.10 -17.62
N SER A 160 -11.63 -1.16 -18.03
CA SER A 160 -11.43 -0.77 -19.42
C SER A 160 -10.09 -0.05 -19.58
N THR A 161 -9.45 -0.27 -20.72
CA THR A 161 -8.31 0.52 -21.19
C THR A 161 -8.72 1.72 -22.04
N GLU A 162 -10.01 1.85 -22.37
CA GLU A 162 -10.55 3.03 -23.03
C GLU A 162 -10.87 4.10 -21.98
N TYR A 163 -10.53 5.35 -22.27
CA TYR A 163 -10.90 6.49 -21.44
C TYR A 163 -12.39 6.84 -21.57
N THR A 164 -12.91 7.49 -20.57
CA THR A 164 -14.32 7.91 -20.54
C THR A 164 -14.57 9.02 -21.56
N ASN A 165 -15.45 8.74 -22.52
CA ASN A 165 -15.86 9.66 -23.54
C ASN A 165 -17.38 9.85 -23.52
N GLY A 166 -17.87 10.61 -22.52
CA GLY A 166 -19.30 10.85 -22.31
C GLY A 166 -20.00 9.73 -21.51
N PHE A 167 -21.30 9.90 -21.30
CA PHE A 167 -22.10 9.02 -20.44
C PHE A 167 -22.28 7.59 -20.97
N ALA A 168 -22.16 7.38 -22.29
CA ALA A 168 -22.47 6.09 -22.91
C ALA A 168 -21.53 4.95 -22.51
N ASN A 169 -20.30 5.24 -22.06
CA ASN A 169 -19.31 4.23 -21.69
C ASN A 169 -18.95 4.23 -20.19
N THR A 170 -19.76 4.86 -19.34
CA THR A 170 -19.53 4.89 -17.89
C THR A 170 -20.11 3.68 -17.16
N SER A 171 -21.16 3.05 -17.70
CA SER A 171 -21.79 1.87 -17.08
C SER A 171 -21.23 0.59 -17.69
N LYS A 172 -20.42 -0.14 -16.94
CA LYS A 172 -19.75 -1.38 -17.37
C LYS A 172 -20.00 -2.50 -16.38
N PRO A 173 -20.16 -3.75 -16.84
CA PRO A 173 -20.24 -4.91 -15.96
C PRO A 173 -18.86 -5.19 -15.31
N ARG A 174 -18.85 -6.07 -14.33
CA ARG A 174 -17.61 -6.59 -13.75
C ARG A 174 -16.82 -7.37 -14.81
N THR A 175 -15.55 -7.12 -14.88
CA THR A 175 -14.58 -7.87 -15.68
C THR A 175 -13.93 -8.93 -14.80
N ASP A 176 -13.76 -10.13 -15.33
CA ASP A 176 -13.01 -11.19 -14.64
C ASP A 176 -11.60 -10.69 -14.34
N ARG A 177 -11.17 -10.86 -13.10
CA ARG A 177 -9.84 -10.44 -12.62
C ARG A 177 -8.69 -11.05 -13.41
N GLU A 178 -8.88 -12.24 -13.98
CA GLU A 178 -7.85 -12.87 -14.80
C GLU A 178 -7.55 -12.08 -16.07
N LEU A 179 -8.58 -11.51 -16.70
CA LEU A 179 -8.40 -10.60 -17.84
C LEU A 179 -7.75 -9.27 -17.43
N ILE A 180 -8.05 -8.80 -16.21
CA ILE A 180 -7.41 -7.60 -15.66
C ILE A 180 -5.93 -7.88 -15.38
N TYR A 181 -5.59 -9.06 -14.83
CA TYR A 181 -4.19 -9.47 -14.66
C TYR A 181 -3.44 -9.55 -15.98
N ASP A 182 -4.07 -10.04 -17.05
CA ASP A 182 -3.43 -10.08 -18.37
C ASP A 182 -3.08 -8.66 -18.85
N GLN A 183 -3.99 -7.68 -18.68
CA GLN A 183 -3.71 -6.29 -19.03
C GLN A 183 -2.62 -5.67 -18.13
N ILE A 184 -2.64 -5.95 -16.82
CA ILE A 184 -1.59 -5.50 -15.90
C ILE A 184 -0.22 -6.00 -16.36
N ILE A 185 -0.13 -7.27 -16.73
CA ILE A 185 1.12 -7.89 -17.19
C ILE A 185 1.58 -7.30 -18.52
N GLU A 186 0.65 -7.01 -19.44
CA GLU A 186 0.95 -6.33 -20.71
C GLU A 186 1.54 -4.94 -20.46
N ASP A 187 0.89 -4.12 -19.64
CA ASP A 187 1.35 -2.78 -19.28
C ASP A 187 2.73 -2.79 -18.62
N LEU A 188 2.98 -3.73 -17.71
CA LEU A 188 4.28 -3.85 -17.03
C LEU A 188 5.38 -4.40 -17.93
N ASN A 189 5.05 -5.26 -18.89
CA ASN A 189 6.01 -5.71 -19.91
C ASN A 189 6.44 -4.55 -20.84
N TYR A 190 5.52 -3.67 -21.17
CA TYR A 190 5.85 -2.44 -21.88
C TYR A 190 6.71 -1.53 -20.98
N ALA A 191 6.26 -1.27 -19.74
CA ALA A 191 6.96 -0.38 -18.81
C ALA A 191 8.41 -0.81 -18.57
N LYS A 192 8.69 -2.10 -18.29
CA LYS A 192 10.08 -2.58 -18.07
C LYS A 192 10.98 -2.42 -19.31
N THR A 193 10.39 -2.31 -20.50
CA THR A 193 11.13 -2.18 -21.75
C THR A 193 11.54 -0.73 -22.03
N TYR A 194 10.68 0.23 -21.68
CA TYR A 194 10.85 1.63 -22.06
C TYR A 194 11.20 2.56 -20.89
N LEU A 195 10.97 2.16 -19.65
CA LEU A 195 11.42 2.92 -18.48
C LEU A 195 12.95 2.89 -18.38
N LYS A 196 13.49 3.94 -17.85
CA LYS A 196 14.92 4.01 -17.47
C LYS A 196 15.26 2.97 -16.42
N SER A 197 16.50 2.50 -16.42
CA SER A 197 17.03 1.69 -15.32
C SER A 197 17.09 2.48 -14.01
N GLY A 198 17.17 1.79 -12.87
CA GLY A 198 17.34 2.43 -11.58
C GLY A 198 18.57 3.34 -11.47
N ARG A 199 19.60 3.08 -12.28
CA ARG A 199 20.81 3.92 -12.38
C ARG A 199 20.56 5.26 -13.09
N GLU A 200 19.64 5.28 -14.05
CA GLU A 200 19.38 6.42 -14.94
C GLU A 200 18.20 7.28 -14.50
N VAL A 201 17.28 6.70 -13.72
CA VAL A 201 16.13 7.45 -13.21
C VAL A 201 16.58 8.52 -12.22
N ALA A 202 15.94 9.69 -12.25
CA ALA A 202 16.36 10.84 -11.45
C ALA A 202 16.06 10.69 -9.95
N SER A 203 15.03 9.89 -9.59
CA SER A 203 14.51 9.78 -8.24
C SER A 203 13.75 8.47 -8.08
N SER A 204 13.70 7.92 -6.85
CA SER A 204 12.85 6.79 -6.47
C SER A 204 11.34 7.09 -6.58
N GLU A 205 10.95 8.34 -6.73
CA GLU A 205 9.56 8.76 -6.95
C GLU A 205 9.08 8.52 -8.39
N ILE A 206 10.01 8.29 -9.32
CA ILE A 206 9.73 7.94 -10.71
C ILE A 206 9.98 6.44 -10.89
N PRO A 207 9.03 5.66 -11.42
CA PRO A 207 9.24 4.23 -11.59
C PRO A 207 10.34 3.95 -12.61
N CYS A 208 11.18 2.98 -12.29
CA CYS A 208 12.25 2.47 -13.16
C CYS A 208 11.89 1.04 -13.68
N SER A 209 12.71 0.50 -14.57
CA SER A 209 12.58 -0.89 -15.05
C SER A 209 12.58 -1.90 -13.89
N GLY A 210 13.43 -1.68 -12.87
CA GLY A 210 13.48 -2.52 -11.67
C GLY A 210 12.17 -2.50 -10.86
N ALA A 211 11.49 -1.36 -10.82
CA ALA A 211 10.16 -1.26 -10.22
C ALA A 211 9.12 -2.10 -10.99
N ALA A 212 9.17 -2.05 -12.33
CA ALA A 212 8.27 -2.85 -13.18
C ALA A 212 8.52 -4.35 -13.03
N HIS A 213 9.79 -4.81 -12.99
CA HIS A 213 10.14 -6.19 -12.68
C HIS A 213 9.58 -6.63 -11.31
N THR A 214 9.76 -5.81 -10.28
CA THR A 214 9.31 -6.13 -8.93
C THR A 214 7.79 -6.19 -8.82
N LEU A 215 7.08 -5.29 -9.49
CA LEU A 215 5.62 -5.31 -9.52
C LEU A 215 5.09 -6.53 -10.28
N LEU A 216 5.72 -6.93 -11.41
CA LEU A 216 5.42 -8.19 -12.11
C LEU A 216 5.57 -9.40 -11.19
N MET A 217 6.66 -9.49 -10.43
CA MET A 217 6.86 -10.57 -9.46
C MET A 217 5.70 -10.64 -8.46
N ARG A 218 5.27 -9.50 -7.93
CA ARG A 218 4.14 -9.44 -6.97
C ARG A 218 2.82 -9.84 -7.61
N VAL A 219 2.55 -9.39 -8.83
CA VAL A 219 1.36 -9.76 -9.61
C VAL A 219 1.31 -11.27 -9.86
N TYR A 220 2.42 -11.88 -10.30
CA TYR A 220 2.48 -13.33 -10.52
C TYR A 220 2.27 -14.12 -9.22
N LEU A 221 2.87 -13.69 -8.08
CA LEU A 221 2.63 -14.37 -6.79
C LEU A 221 1.18 -14.22 -6.32
N GLN A 222 0.56 -13.06 -6.52
CA GLN A 222 -0.85 -12.87 -6.18
C GLN A 222 -1.74 -13.77 -7.03
N ARG A 223 -1.48 -13.86 -8.33
CA ARG A 223 -2.20 -14.71 -9.29
C ARG A 223 -2.00 -16.21 -9.02
N ALA A 224 -0.81 -16.61 -8.50
CA ALA A 224 -0.52 -18.00 -8.10
C ALA A 224 -1.20 -18.40 -6.78
N GLY A 225 -1.66 -17.42 -6.00
CA GLY A 225 -2.21 -17.62 -4.66
C GLY A 225 -3.69 -17.89 -4.62
N TYR A 226 -4.21 -17.96 -3.39
CA TYR A 226 -5.64 -18.03 -3.15
C TYR A 226 -6.32 -16.69 -3.40
N SER A 227 -7.52 -16.75 -3.92
CA SER A 227 -8.44 -15.61 -4.06
C SER A 227 -9.87 -16.04 -3.77
N LEU A 228 -10.72 -15.11 -3.31
CA LEU A 228 -12.12 -15.39 -3.09
C LEU A 228 -12.85 -15.51 -4.44
N ASN A 229 -13.45 -16.65 -4.69
CA ASN A 229 -14.35 -16.84 -5.82
C ASN A 229 -15.72 -16.28 -5.46
N SER A 230 -16.19 -15.30 -6.22
CA SER A 230 -17.44 -14.58 -5.93
C SER A 230 -18.68 -15.48 -5.99
N SER A 231 -18.69 -16.49 -6.88
CA SER A 231 -19.84 -17.38 -7.05
C SER A 231 -19.91 -18.47 -5.99
N SER A 232 -18.77 -19.11 -5.67
CA SER A 232 -18.74 -20.22 -4.70
C SER A 232 -18.55 -19.76 -3.25
N ARG A 233 -18.15 -18.51 -3.03
CA ARG A 233 -17.73 -17.95 -1.71
C ARG A 233 -16.60 -18.74 -1.06
N GLN A 234 -15.80 -19.44 -1.87
CA GLN A 234 -14.66 -20.24 -1.41
C GLN A 234 -13.35 -19.60 -1.85
N LEU A 235 -12.32 -19.79 -1.05
CA LEU A 235 -10.96 -19.50 -1.47
C LEU A 235 -10.53 -20.55 -2.48
N THR A 236 -10.16 -20.13 -3.67
CA THR A 236 -9.65 -20.97 -4.74
C THR A 236 -8.30 -20.47 -5.21
N ARG A 237 -7.50 -21.36 -5.78
CA ARG A 237 -6.24 -21.03 -6.42
C ARG A 237 -6.12 -21.80 -7.74
N PRO A 238 -5.27 -21.40 -8.67
CA PRO A 238 -5.00 -22.16 -9.89
C PRO A 238 -4.44 -23.55 -9.58
N ASP A 239 -4.53 -24.46 -10.53
CA ASP A 239 -3.90 -25.78 -10.44
C ASP A 239 -2.37 -25.67 -10.32
N ASP A 240 -1.72 -26.74 -9.86
CA ASP A 240 -0.29 -26.73 -9.56
C ASP A 240 0.60 -26.49 -10.80
N THR A 241 0.14 -26.88 -12.00
CA THR A 241 0.86 -26.61 -13.26
C THR A 241 0.85 -25.12 -13.59
N THR A 242 -0.33 -24.52 -13.54
CA THR A 242 -0.51 -23.07 -13.75
C THR A 242 0.28 -22.25 -12.73
N ARG A 243 0.21 -22.63 -11.44
CA ARG A 243 0.97 -21.99 -10.37
C ARG A 243 2.48 -22.07 -10.60
N LYS A 244 2.97 -23.25 -11.02
CA LYS A 244 4.40 -23.42 -11.34
C LYS A 244 4.84 -22.44 -12.42
N GLY A 245 4.05 -22.25 -13.47
CA GLY A 245 4.32 -21.25 -14.51
C GLY A 245 4.42 -19.82 -13.96
N TYR A 246 3.58 -19.44 -13.00
CA TYR A 246 3.69 -18.14 -12.34
C TYR A 246 4.95 -18.01 -11.47
N PHE A 247 5.34 -19.05 -10.73
CA PHE A 247 6.59 -19.02 -9.97
C PHE A 247 7.82 -18.94 -10.87
N GLU A 248 7.82 -19.65 -12.00
CA GLU A 248 8.88 -19.53 -13.03
C GLU A 248 8.94 -18.11 -13.61
N ALA A 249 7.79 -17.45 -13.82
CA ALA A 249 7.74 -16.06 -14.25
C ALA A 249 8.31 -15.11 -13.17
N VAL A 250 8.03 -15.32 -11.89
CA VAL A 250 8.66 -14.56 -10.79
C VAL A 250 10.18 -14.67 -10.84
N ILE A 251 10.70 -15.89 -11.01
CA ILE A 251 12.15 -16.10 -11.08
C ILE A 251 12.76 -15.41 -12.29
N LYS A 252 12.08 -15.43 -13.44
CA LYS A 252 12.54 -14.74 -14.65
C LYS A 252 12.65 -13.23 -14.41
N GLU A 253 11.67 -12.60 -13.78
CA GLU A 253 11.71 -11.18 -13.47
C GLU A 253 12.76 -10.87 -12.41
N TRP A 254 12.96 -11.74 -11.42
CA TRP A 254 14.05 -11.62 -10.44
C TRP A 254 15.44 -11.65 -11.08
N GLU A 255 15.69 -12.61 -11.95
CA GLU A 255 16.98 -12.72 -12.64
C GLU A 255 17.24 -11.52 -13.57
N ALA A 256 16.19 -10.96 -14.18
CA ALA A 256 16.29 -9.74 -14.98
C ALA A 256 16.63 -8.52 -14.10
N LEU A 257 15.96 -8.36 -12.95
CA LEU A 257 16.25 -7.31 -11.98
C LEU A 257 17.71 -7.39 -11.49
N LYS A 258 18.20 -8.59 -11.18
CA LYS A 258 19.60 -8.81 -10.79
C LYS A 258 20.58 -8.44 -11.91
N ALA A 259 20.24 -8.76 -13.15
CA ALA A 259 21.08 -8.49 -14.31
C ALA A 259 21.28 -6.98 -14.57
N GLU A 260 20.38 -6.11 -14.11
CA GLU A 260 20.59 -4.65 -14.15
C GLU A 260 21.80 -4.22 -13.30
N GLY A 261 22.17 -4.98 -12.26
CA GLY A 261 23.38 -4.79 -11.46
C GLY A 261 23.42 -3.46 -10.70
N TYR A 262 22.24 -2.94 -10.31
CA TYR A 262 22.12 -1.66 -9.62
C TYR A 262 21.41 -1.77 -8.28
N HIS A 263 20.23 -2.39 -8.25
CA HIS A 263 19.44 -2.51 -7.05
C HIS A 263 20.05 -3.49 -6.04
N GLY A 264 19.89 -3.18 -4.76
CA GLY A 264 20.45 -3.97 -3.67
C GLY A 264 19.98 -3.47 -2.31
N PHE A 265 20.42 -4.10 -1.24
CA PHE A 265 20.18 -3.59 0.10
C PHE A 265 20.91 -2.27 0.33
N TYR A 266 20.26 -1.34 1.01
CA TYR A 266 20.83 -0.04 1.31
C TYR A 266 22.10 -0.18 2.17
N ALA A 267 23.22 0.35 1.70
CA ALA A 267 24.52 0.20 2.36
C ALA A 267 24.59 0.89 3.74
N GLY A 268 23.77 1.92 3.98
CA GLY A 268 23.65 2.61 5.27
C GLY A 268 22.91 1.83 6.36
N GLY A 269 22.40 0.63 6.04
CA GLY A 269 21.72 -0.25 6.98
C GLY A 269 20.21 -0.01 7.10
N TYR A 270 19.56 -0.91 7.83
CA TYR A 270 18.11 -1.00 7.91
C TYR A 270 17.43 0.25 8.50
N GLU A 271 17.93 0.75 9.64
CA GLU A 271 17.37 1.93 10.28
C GLU A 271 17.50 3.18 9.40
N GLN A 272 18.66 3.37 8.77
CA GLN A 272 18.89 4.55 7.94
C GLN A 272 18.00 4.57 6.69
N LEU A 273 17.67 3.41 6.13
CA LEU A 273 16.69 3.32 5.04
C LEU A 273 15.36 4.00 5.41
N PHE A 274 14.81 3.68 6.58
CA PHE A 274 13.54 4.27 7.04
C PHE A 274 13.67 5.73 7.50
N LYS A 275 14.83 6.11 8.02
CA LYS A 275 15.14 7.52 8.28
C LYS A 275 15.16 8.34 6.98
N ASN A 276 15.70 7.77 5.91
CA ASN A 276 15.73 8.43 4.60
C ASN A 276 14.33 8.81 4.11
N TYR A 277 13.33 7.93 4.23
CA TYR A 277 11.94 8.27 3.90
C TYR A 277 11.43 9.46 4.71
N SER A 278 11.70 9.48 6.02
CA SER A 278 11.27 10.57 6.91
C SER A 278 12.04 11.87 6.67
N GLN A 279 13.25 11.80 6.16
CA GLN A 279 14.14 12.93 5.89
C GLN A 279 14.11 13.40 4.44
N LEU A 280 13.28 12.76 3.59
CA LEU A 280 13.22 13.00 2.15
C LEU A 280 14.60 12.87 1.46
N THR A 281 15.39 11.91 1.95
CA THR A 281 16.65 11.52 1.32
C THR A 281 16.33 10.37 0.35
N LEU A 282 16.17 10.73 -0.91
CA LEU A 282 15.76 9.77 -1.94
C LEU A 282 16.93 8.85 -2.30
N ASP A 283 16.73 7.55 -2.14
CA ASP A 283 17.66 6.49 -2.52
C ASP A 283 16.91 5.43 -3.33
N ASN A 284 17.37 5.19 -4.54
CA ASN A 284 16.75 4.23 -5.47
C ASN A 284 17.51 2.91 -5.58
N GLN A 285 18.41 2.58 -4.65
CA GLN A 285 19.07 1.26 -4.61
C GLN A 285 18.16 0.21 -3.98
N GLU A 286 17.69 0.44 -2.74
CA GLU A 286 16.74 -0.46 -2.09
C GLU A 286 15.29 -0.03 -2.30
N SER A 287 14.99 1.26 -2.37
CA SER A 287 13.68 1.79 -2.71
C SER A 287 13.50 1.77 -4.22
N LEU A 288 12.70 0.84 -4.73
CA LEU A 288 12.51 0.68 -6.17
C LEU A 288 11.51 1.68 -6.74
N TRP A 289 10.52 2.08 -5.92
CA TRP A 289 9.57 3.14 -6.23
C TRP A 289 8.89 3.64 -4.96
N GLU A 290 8.64 4.95 -4.93
CA GLU A 290 7.99 5.66 -3.83
C GLU A 290 6.81 6.49 -4.32
N ILE A 291 5.72 6.49 -3.56
CA ILE A 291 4.64 7.47 -3.70
C ILE A 291 5.02 8.68 -2.85
N ALA A 292 5.19 9.81 -3.51
CA ALA A 292 5.59 11.08 -2.90
C ALA A 292 4.40 11.80 -2.28
N PHE A 293 4.67 12.64 -1.29
CA PHE A 293 3.69 13.54 -0.68
C PHE A 293 4.30 14.92 -0.49
N GLU A 294 3.54 15.96 -0.84
CA GLU A 294 3.96 17.35 -0.70
C GLU A 294 3.12 18.05 0.37
N PRO A 295 3.66 18.29 1.58
CA PRO A 295 2.95 19.02 2.61
C PRO A 295 2.99 20.52 2.33
N ASN A 296 2.17 21.02 1.45
CA ASN A 296 2.05 22.45 1.27
C ASN A 296 1.16 23.04 2.38
N GLN A 297 1.67 24.07 3.10
CA GLN A 297 0.99 24.73 4.23
C GLN A 297 -0.32 25.42 3.87
N GLY A 298 -1.06 24.96 2.96
CA GLY A 298 -2.37 25.47 2.55
C GLY A 298 -3.20 24.45 1.79
N LEU A 299 -2.55 23.44 1.25
CA LEU A 299 -3.17 22.36 0.51
C LEU A 299 -2.94 21.06 1.26
N LYS A 300 -3.93 20.63 2.06
CA LYS A 300 -3.85 19.37 2.83
C LYS A 300 -4.06 18.13 1.97
N ASP A 301 -4.47 18.32 0.74
CA ASP A 301 -4.95 17.23 -0.11
C ASP A 301 -3.84 16.31 -0.61
N ASN A 302 -2.58 16.80 -0.67
CA ASN A 302 -1.41 16.06 -1.15
C ASN A 302 -0.42 15.68 -0.04
N ALA A 303 -0.83 15.72 1.21
CA ALA A 303 0.00 15.36 2.35
C ALA A 303 -0.29 13.93 2.83
N GLY A 304 0.78 13.20 3.17
CA GLY A 304 0.67 11.85 3.73
C GLY A 304 0.65 11.84 5.26
N VAL A 305 0.03 10.80 5.82
CA VAL A 305 -0.01 10.58 7.28
C VAL A 305 0.81 9.36 7.72
N TRP A 306 1.72 8.88 6.88
CA TRP A 306 2.50 7.66 7.14
C TRP A 306 3.35 7.77 8.41
N ALA A 307 4.05 8.88 8.62
CA ALA A 307 4.87 9.10 9.82
C ALA A 307 4.08 9.45 11.09
N THR A 308 2.78 9.59 10.99
CA THR A 308 1.93 10.10 12.07
C THR A 308 0.81 9.15 12.47
N TYR A 309 0.26 8.39 11.53
CA TYR A 309 -0.72 7.33 11.82
C TYR A 309 -0.03 5.98 11.99
N ASN A 310 1.02 5.72 11.24
CA ASN A 310 1.81 4.48 11.23
C ASN A 310 3.17 4.67 11.95
N GLY A 311 3.15 5.41 13.05
CA GLY A 311 4.32 5.74 13.87
C GLY A 311 3.94 6.01 15.32
N PRO A 312 4.90 6.33 16.20
CA PRO A 312 4.65 6.60 17.60
C PRO A 312 3.79 7.85 17.83
N LEU A 313 3.03 7.82 18.92
CA LEU A 313 2.26 8.98 19.38
C LEU A 313 3.20 10.14 19.72
N VAL A 314 2.89 11.33 19.23
CA VAL A 314 3.57 12.58 19.58
C VAL A 314 2.53 13.59 20.07
N ASP A 315 2.61 13.96 21.34
CA ASP A 315 1.88 15.10 21.89
C ASP A 315 2.63 16.40 21.55
N ALA A 316 1.88 17.44 21.32
CA ALA A 316 2.41 18.73 20.93
C ALA A 316 1.63 19.88 21.61
N PRO A 317 2.23 21.06 21.79
CA PRO A 317 1.51 22.22 22.31
C PRO A 317 0.30 22.57 21.43
N GLY A 318 -0.70 23.20 22.01
CA GLY A 318 -1.96 23.55 21.32
C GLY A 318 -1.82 24.64 20.25
N SER A 319 -0.79 25.48 20.37
CA SER A 319 -0.41 26.46 19.36
C SER A 319 1.11 26.43 19.18
N TYR A 320 1.55 26.60 17.93
CA TYR A 320 2.96 26.59 17.59
C TYR A 320 3.42 28.00 17.30
N PRO A 321 4.52 28.49 17.91
CA PRO A 321 5.24 29.65 17.40
C PRO A 321 5.77 29.31 15.99
N GLY A 322 5.76 30.23 15.06
CA GLY A 322 6.07 30.02 13.64
C GLY A 322 7.47 29.49 13.30
N THR A 323 8.38 29.39 14.28
CA THR A 323 9.70 28.76 14.15
C THR A 323 9.88 27.80 15.31
N SER A 324 9.18 26.70 15.29
CA SER A 324 9.20 25.82 16.44
C SER A 324 10.29 24.77 16.29
N SER A 325 11.06 24.60 17.37
CA SER A 325 11.93 23.43 17.57
C SER A 325 11.14 22.17 17.94
N TYR A 326 9.81 22.27 18.01
CA TYR A 326 8.94 21.16 18.41
C TYR A 326 8.49 20.32 17.22
N MET A 327 8.32 19.03 17.47
CA MET A 327 7.66 18.13 16.54
C MET A 327 6.15 18.43 16.50
N GLY A 328 5.56 18.40 15.32
CA GLY A 328 4.12 18.41 15.16
C GLY A 328 3.45 17.17 15.78
N ARG A 329 2.15 17.27 16.06
CA ARG A 329 1.36 16.16 16.60
C ARG A 329 1.36 14.95 15.66
N ALA A 330 1.44 13.75 16.23
CA ALA A 330 1.19 12.49 15.57
C ALA A 330 0.16 11.68 16.38
N ASN A 331 -0.92 11.28 15.74
CA ASN A 331 -2.05 10.63 16.45
C ASN A 331 -1.85 9.13 16.68
N ALA A 332 -0.92 8.47 15.99
CA ALA A 332 -0.63 7.05 16.14
C ALA A 332 -1.91 6.17 16.09
N PHE A 333 -2.59 6.16 14.94
CA PHE A 333 -3.81 5.38 14.82
C PHE A 333 -3.56 3.87 14.75
N PHE A 334 -2.40 3.46 14.24
CA PHE A 334 -2.01 2.06 14.22
C PHE A 334 -1.16 1.71 15.43
N VAL A 335 -1.38 0.51 15.92
CA VAL A 335 -0.61 -0.12 16.98
C VAL A 335 -0.26 -1.54 16.56
N VAL A 336 0.72 -2.10 17.25
CA VAL A 336 1.19 -3.48 17.08
C VAL A 336 0.94 -4.27 18.34
N LEU A 337 0.86 -5.60 18.20
CA LEU A 337 0.71 -6.48 19.34
C LEU A 337 1.98 -6.43 20.20
N PRO A 338 1.87 -6.22 21.53
CA PRO A 338 3.01 -5.94 22.38
C PRO A 338 4.06 -7.07 22.44
N TYR A 339 3.65 -8.30 22.23
CA TYR A 339 4.54 -9.46 22.25
C TYR A 339 5.42 -9.60 21.00
N TRP A 340 5.15 -8.90 19.88
CA TRP A 340 5.91 -9.03 18.63
C TRP A 340 7.40 -8.75 18.81
N LYS A 341 7.76 -7.82 19.70
CA LYS A 341 9.14 -7.52 20.05
C LYS A 341 9.94 -8.76 20.45
N SER A 342 9.31 -9.69 21.18
CA SER A 342 9.96 -10.92 21.67
C SER A 342 10.26 -11.95 20.60
N PHE A 343 9.69 -11.79 19.39
CA PHE A 343 9.91 -12.72 18.28
C PHE A 343 11.24 -12.50 17.55
N TYR A 344 11.80 -11.29 17.65
CA TYR A 344 13.08 -10.99 17.05
C TYR A 344 14.24 -11.63 17.82
N GLU A 345 15.33 -11.95 17.10
CA GLU A 345 16.51 -12.58 17.69
C GLU A 345 17.26 -11.60 18.59
N SER A 346 17.65 -12.08 19.78
CA SER A 346 18.46 -11.34 20.74
C SER A 346 19.70 -12.17 21.09
N ASN A 347 20.77 -11.51 21.51
CA ASN A 347 21.95 -12.15 22.10
C ASN A 347 21.60 -12.80 23.45
N GLU A 348 22.52 -13.62 23.97
CA GLU A 348 22.34 -14.30 25.27
C GLU A 348 22.16 -13.33 26.44
N ASP A 349 22.79 -12.16 26.38
CA ASP A 349 22.67 -11.08 27.36
C ASP A 349 21.39 -10.23 27.20
N GLY A 350 20.51 -10.58 26.25
CA GLY A 350 19.28 -9.85 25.94
C GLY A 350 19.47 -8.63 25.02
N SER A 351 20.70 -8.28 24.65
CA SER A 351 20.95 -7.20 23.71
C SER A 351 20.43 -7.54 22.30
N ILE A 352 20.28 -6.51 21.48
CA ILE A 352 19.76 -6.65 20.11
C ILE A 352 20.74 -7.45 19.27
N LYS A 353 20.22 -8.44 18.54
CA LYS A 353 20.92 -9.11 17.46
C LYS A 353 20.29 -8.78 16.12
N ASP A 354 18.99 -9.00 15.96
CA ASP A 354 18.23 -8.57 14.80
C ASP A 354 17.89 -7.08 14.97
N VAL A 355 18.57 -6.22 14.22
CA VAL A 355 18.42 -4.75 14.33
C VAL A 355 17.01 -4.26 13.97
N ARG A 356 16.23 -5.05 13.26
CA ARG A 356 14.85 -4.72 12.89
C ARG A 356 13.95 -4.62 14.12
N ARG A 357 14.27 -5.29 15.22
CA ARG A 357 13.48 -5.26 16.46
C ARG A 357 13.15 -3.84 16.90
N ASP A 358 14.15 -3.00 17.05
CA ASP A 358 13.98 -1.65 17.63
C ASP A 358 13.71 -0.58 16.55
N VAL A 359 13.87 -0.93 15.29
CA VAL A 359 13.41 -0.10 14.17
C VAL A 359 11.91 -0.28 13.94
N ASN A 360 11.46 -1.54 13.89
CA ASN A 360 10.06 -1.87 13.61
C ASN A 360 9.12 -1.61 14.79
N PHE A 361 9.64 -1.67 16.00
CA PHE A 361 8.83 -1.70 17.20
C PHE A 361 9.17 -0.54 18.15
N VAL A 362 8.20 0.34 18.43
CA VAL A 362 8.37 1.47 19.34
C VAL A 362 7.51 1.28 20.58
N ASP A 363 8.14 1.32 21.76
CA ASP A 363 7.52 1.12 23.06
C ASP A 363 7.42 2.40 23.91
N TYR A 364 7.55 3.56 23.26
CA TYR A 364 7.39 4.87 23.88
C TYR A 364 6.41 5.76 23.09
N ALA A 365 5.89 6.76 23.78
CA ALA A 365 5.26 7.93 23.17
C ALA A 365 6.11 9.17 23.45
N ILE A 366 6.01 10.17 22.61
CA ILE A 366 6.63 11.47 22.88
C ILE A 366 5.56 12.35 23.54
N LYS A 367 5.86 12.83 24.77
CA LYS A 367 4.93 13.60 25.59
C LYS A 367 5.36 15.05 25.66
N TRP A 368 4.39 15.95 25.63
CA TRP A 368 4.61 17.36 25.86
C TRP A 368 4.63 17.65 27.38
N ASP A 369 5.77 18.14 27.89
CA ASP A 369 5.87 18.68 29.25
C ASP A 369 5.65 20.21 29.22
N LYS A 370 4.47 20.63 29.63
CA LYS A 370 4.09 22.04 29.64
C LYS A 370 4.88 22.91 30.65
N ASN A 371 5.51 22.30 31.64
CA ASN A 371 6.28 23.03 32.66
C ASN A 371 7.71 23.30 32.19
N LYS A 372 8.27 22.40 31.40
CA LYS A 372 9.61 22.53 30.82
C LYS A 372 9.57 23.06 29.39
N GLU A 373 8.38 23.11 28.78
CA GLU A 373 8.18 23.43 27.35
C GLU A 373 9.04 22.53 26.44
N THR A 374 9.08 21.20 26.74
CA THR A 374 9.85 20.21 26.02
C THR A 374 8.99 19.03 25.59
N GLN A 375 9.48 18.29 24.59
CA GLN A 375 8.94 16.99 24.20
C GLN A 375 9.91 15.89 24.63
N GLU A 376 9.44 14.96 25.47
CA GLU A 376 10.27 13.92 26.06
C GLU A 376 9.68 12.53 25.75
N LYS A 377 10.58 11.53 25.54
CA LYS A 377 10.17 10.13 25.39
C LYS A 377 9.64 9.59 26.71
N SER A 378 8.49 8.97 26.68
CA SER A 378 7.85 8.35 27.82
C SER A 378 7.46 6.92 27.51
N HIS A 379 8.02 5.96 28.22
CA HIS A 379 7.71 4.53 28.11
C HIS A 379 6.53 4.11 29.00
N THR A 380 6.14 4.93 29.98
CA THR A 380 5.14 4.58 30.97
C THR A 380 3.90 5.46 30.93
N SER A 381 2.76 4.88 31.25
CA SER A 381 1.50 5.55 31.56
C SER A 381 0.93 4.95 32.84
N ALA A 382 0.19 5.71 33.62
CA ALA A 382 -0.56 5.19 34.77
C ALA A 382 -1.69 4.22 34.37
N ASP A 383 -2.15 4.30 33.12
CA ASP A 383 -3.15 3.41 32.54
C ASP A 383 -2.44 2.24 31.84
N ILE A 384 -2.60 1.04 32.35
CA ILE A 384 -1.99 -0.18 31.78
C ILE A 384 -2.37 -0.39 30.32
N ASN A 385 -3.60 -0.06 29.94
CA ASN A 385 -4.04 -0.21 28.56
C ASN A 385 -3.29 0.73 27.61
N LYS A 386 -2.83 1.89 28.12
CA LYS A 386 -1.98 2.83 27.35
C LYS A 386 -0.49 2.47 27.46
N ASN A 387 -0.05 1.86 28.55
CA ASN A 387 1.33 1.40 28.70
C ASN A 387 1.71 0.31 27.71
N LEU A 388 0.74 -0.49 27.30
CA LEU A 388 0.95 -1.56 26.33
C LEU A 388 0.64 -1.16 24.89
N ASN A 389 0.34 0.11 24.62
CA ASN A 389 0.34 0.58 23.26
C ASN A 389 1.78 0.54 22.72
N ARG A 390 1.98 -0.27 21.70
CA ARG A 390 3.21 -0.35 20.95
C ARG A 390 2.91 0.13 19.53
N TYR A 391 3.86 0.81 18.95
CA TYR A 391 3.64 1.51 17.69
C TYR A 391 4.53 0.93 16.59
N PRO A 392 4.08 0.95 15.33
CA PRO A 392 4.96 0.77 14.19
C PRO A 392 6.08 1.80 14.23
N GLY A 393 7.29 1.41 13.84
CA GLY A 393 8.46 2.27 14.01
C GLY A 393 9.23 2.63 12.74
N LYS A 394 8.81 2.13 11.58
CA LYS A 394 9.49 2.38 10.32
C LYS A 394 9.38 3.83 9.84
N TRP A 395 8.29 4.49 10.19
CA TRP A 395 8.08 5.92 9.93
C TRP A 395 7.87 6.62 11.26
N ARG A 396 8.72 7.60 11.57
CA ARG A 396 8.66 8.30 12.85
C ARG A 396 8.69 9.81 12.66
N ARG A 397 7.74 10.50 13.27
CA ARG A 397 7.70 11.95 13.30
C ARG A 397 9.02 12.56 13.81
N GLU A 398 9.67 11.90 14.76
CA GLU A 398 10.95 12.34 15.35
C GLU A 398 12.13 12.32 14.37
N TRP A 399 11.99 11.66 13.23
CA TRP A 399 13.01 11.63 12.19
C TRP A 399 12.85 12.74 11.15
N ILE A 400 11.69 13.42 11.14
CA ILE A 400 11.45 14.57 10.26
C ILE A 400 12.25 15.75 10.77
N ALA A 401 12.81 16.54 9.85
CA ALA A 401 13.60 17.72 10.19
C ALA A 401 12.84 18.67 11.14
N PRO A 402 13.54 19.28 12.11
CA PRO A 402 12.94 20.29 12.99
C PRO A 402 12.30 21.43 12.21
N GLY A 403 11.21 21.98 12.73
CA GLY A 403 10.50 23.11 12.12
C GLY A 403 9.26 22.72 11.32
N PHE A 404 9.06 21.44 11.01
CA PHE A 404 7.83 20.96 10.41
C PHE A 404 6.78 20.69 11.50
N VAL A 405 5.76 21.53 11.58
CA VAL A 405 4.80 21.55 12.71
C VAL A 405 3.36 21.20 12.35
N ASP A 406 3.06 20.90 11.09
CA ASP A 406 1.70 20.56 10.69
C ASP A 406 1.21 19.30 11.42
N PRO A 407 0.06 19.37 12.12
CA PRO A 407 -0.50 18.22 12.81
C PRO A 407 -0.88 17.10 11.83
N ASN A 408 -0.31 15.93 12.02
CA ASN A 408 -0.51 14.69 11.26
C ASN A 408 -0.08 14.71 9.78
N ASN A 409 -0.09 15.82 9.10
CA ASN A 409 0.28 15.90 7.68
C ASN A 409 1.79 16.00 7.51
N THR A 410 2.35 15.18 6.63
CA THR A 410 3.80 15.13 6.36
C THR A 410 4.07 14.88 4.89
N GLY A 411 5.30 15.16 4.44
CA GLY A 411 5.82 14.75 3.14
C GLY A 411 6.57 13.43 3.16
N VAL A 412 6.36 12.61 4.17
CA VAL A 412 7.06 11.31 4.29
C VAL A 412 6.52 10.34 3.25
N ASN A 413 7.41 9.93 2.33
CA ASN A 413 7.08 9.04 1.23
C ASN A 413 6.67 7.64 1.71
N TYR A 414 5.81 7.00 0.95
CA TYR A 414 5.49 5.59 1.09
C TYR A 414 6.16 4.79 -0.02
N ALA A 415 6.94 3.76 0.34
CA ALA A 415 7.64 2.89 -0.60
C ALA A 415 6.87 1.57 -0.78
N PRO A 416 6.03 1.43 -1.81
CA PRO A 416 5.31 0.19 -2.08
C PRO A 416 6.22 -0.92 -2.61
N LEU A 417 7.36 -0.59 -3.21
CA LEU A 417 8.25 -1.55 -3.84
C LEU A 417 9.69 -1.39 -3.32
N ARG A 418 10.18 -2.42 -2.64
CA ARG A 418 11.56 -2.47 -2.12
C ARG A 418 12.31 -3.72 -2.58
N TYR A 419 13.63 -3.63 -2.70
CA TYR A 419 14.50 -4.75 -3.08
C TYR A 419 14.38 -5.96 -2.14
N ALA A 420 14.26 -5.74 -0.83
CA ALA A 420 14.08 -6.82 0.14
C ALA A 420 12.81 -7.65 -0.12
N ASP A 421 11.71 -7.02 -0.57
CA ASP A 421 10.50 -7.75 -0.98
C ASP A 421 10.74 -8.57 -2.24
N ALA A 422 11.45 -8.01 -3.24
CA ALA A 422 11.82 -8.77 -4.44
C ALA A 422 12.66 -10.01 -4.10
N VAL A 423 13.64 -9.90 -3.19
CA VAL A 423 14.43 -11.03 -2.69
C VAL A 423 13.56 -12.11 -2.07
N LEU A 424 12.62 -11.74 -1.19
CA LEU A 424 11.75 -12.71 -0.50
C LEU A 424 10.68 -13.29 -1.43
N MET A 425 10.21 -12.55 -2.43
CA MET A 425 9.33 -13.08 -3.49
C MET A 425 10.04 -14.11 -4.35
N ALA A 426 11.30 -13.87 -4.71
CA ALA A 426 12.13 -14.83 -5.43
C ALA A 426 12.41 -16.07 -4.58
N ALA A 427 12.71 -15.90 -3.29
CA ALA A 427 12.92 -17.00 -2.37
C ALA A 427 11.69 -17.92 -2.29
N GLU A 428 10.48 -17.34 -2.22
CA GLU A 428 9.23 -18.09 -2.27
C GLU A 428 9.11 -18.89 -3.58
N ALA A 429 9.30 -18.22 -4.70
CA ALA A 429 9.16 -18.85 -6.01
C ALA A 429 10.16 -20.00 -6.23
N TYR A 430 11.42 -19.85 -5.82
CA TYR A 430 12.40 -20.93 -5.87
C TYR A 430 11.99 -22.14 -5.02
N ASN A 431 11.45 -21.90 -3.82
CA ASN A 431 10.94 -23.00 -2.99
C ASN A 431 9.78 -23.74 -3.67
N GLU A 432 8.84 -23.01 -4.24
CA GLU A 432 7.63 -23.58 -4.84
C GLU A 432 7.90 -24.36 -6.14
N ILE A 433 9.03 -24.12 -6.81
CA ILE A 433 9.47 -24.92 -7.95
C ILE A 433 10.44 -26.07 -7.56
N GLY A 434 10.70 -26.25 -6.25
CA GLY A 434 11.56 -27.32 -5.72
C GLY A 434 13.04 -26.97 -5.58
N ASN A 435 13.45 -25.72 -5.78
CA ASN A 435 14.82 -25.25 -5.52
C ASN A 435 14.95 -24.59 -4.14
N THR A 436 14.66 -25.35 -3.09
CA THR A 436 14.67 -24.88 -1.70
C THR A 436 16.07 -24.42 -1.24
N THR A 437 17.13 -24.92 -1.85
CA THR A 437 18.52 -24.49 -1.56
C THR A 437 18.73 -23.00 -1.90
N GLU A 438 18.34 -22.56 -3.09
CA GLU A 438 18.44 -21.15 -3.47
C GLU A 438 17.46 -20.30 -2.65
N ALA A 439 16.29 -20.85 -2.33
CA ALA A 439 15.32 -20.19 -1.46
C ALA A 439 15.91 -19.84 -0.07
N TRP A 440 16.57 -20.80 0.60
CA TRP A 440 17.24 -20.55 1.89
C TRP A 440 18.34 -19.49 1.78
N LYS A 441 19.10 -19.50 0.70
CA LYS A 441 20.15 -18.51 0.48
C LYS A 441 19.60 -17.10 0.39
N LEU A 442 18.57 -16.87 -0.44
CA LEU A 442 17.94 -15.56 -0.60
C LEU A 442 17.29 -15.07 0.70
N LEU A 443 16.61 -15.94 1.44
CA LEU A 443 16.05 -15.60 2.75
C LEU A 443 17.16 -15.18 3.72
N ASN A 444 18.30 -15.88 3.72
CA ASN A 444 19.43 -15.56 4.58
C ASN A 444 20.15 -14.26 4.19
N ASP A 445 20.12 -13.83 2.92
CA ASP A 445 20.65 -12.54 2.52
C ASP A 445 19.91 -11.41 3.26
N VAL A 446 18.57 -11.51 3.41
CA VAL A 446 17.76 -10.56 4.20
C VAL A 446 18.12 -10.63 5.69
N ARG A 447 18.25 -11.83 6.24
CA ARG A 447 18.59 -12.03 7.65
C ARG A 447 19.96 -11.46 8.01
N VAL A 448 20.97 -11.76 7.21
CA VAL A 448 22.35 -11.29 7.41
C VAL A 448 22.42 -9.76 7.35
N ARG A 449 21.70 -9.13 6.40
CA ARG A 449 21.59 -7.67 6.35
C ARG A 449 21.06 -7.09 7.66
N ALA A 450 20.15 -7.80 8.32
CA ALA A 450 19.55 -7.39 9.60
C ALA A 450 20.37 -7.80 10.83
N GLY A 451 21.55 -8.43 10.66
CA GLY A 451 22.38 -8.94 11.77
C GLY A 451 21.85 -10.23 12.40
N ALA A 452 20.74 -10.78 11.92
CA ALA A 452 20.16 -12.03 12.40
C ALA A 452 20.97 -13.25 11.95
N THR A 453 20.91 -14.34 12.71
CA THR A 453 21.63 -15.58 12.37
C THR A 453 21.04 -16.24 11.14
N PRO A 454 21.87 -16.69 10.19
CA PRO A 454 21.40 -17.50 9.07
C PRO A 454 20.69 -18.76 9.55
N ILE A 455 19.57 -19.10 8.91
CA ILE A 455 18.77 -20.28 9.23
C ILE A 455 18.71 -21.28 8.08
N SER A 456 18.42 -22.50 8.43
CA SER A 456 18.26 -23.61 7.50
C SER A 456 17.25 -24.60 8.06
N THR A 457 16.92 -25.63 7.34
CA THR A 457 16.10 -26.75 7.80
C THR A 457 16.57 -27.32 9.13
N ALA A 458 17.89 -27.31 9.41
CA ALA A 458 18.45 -27.92 10.61
C ALA A 458 18.27 -27.07 11.89
N ASN A 459 18.20 -25.74 11.77
CA ASN A 459 18.25 -24.85 12.94
C ASN A 459 17.10 -23.82 13.02
N TYR A 460 16.23 -23.72 12.00
CA TYR A 460 15.18 -22.70 11.99
C TYR A 460 14.26 -22.77 13.23
N SER A 461 13.90 -23.97 13.67
CA SER A 461 12.99 -24.16 14.82
C SER A 461 13.60 -23.79 16.16
N SER A 462 14.94 -23.72 16.27
CA SER A 462 15.62 -23.25 17.48
C SER A 462 15.82 -21.74 17.48
N LEU A 463 15.99 -21.12 16.32
CA LEU A 463 16.28 -19.69 16.16
C LEU A 463 15.02 -18.85 16.00
N LEU A 464 13.98 -19.35 15.33
CA LEU A 464 12.70 -18.66 15.24
C LEU A 464 11.84 -18.97 16.45
N LYS A 465 11.62 -17.99 17.30
CA LYS A 465 10.78 -18.12 18.51
C LYS A 465 9.29 -18.17 18.18
N ALA A 466 8.87 -17.40 17.19
CA ALA A 466 7.48 -17.21 16.83
C ALA A 466 6.73 -18.52 16.46
N PRO A 467 7.27 -19.46 15.67
CA PRO A 467 6.57 -20.70 15.33
C PRO A 467 6.21 -21.58 16.53
N LYS A 468 6.91 -21.44 17.64
CA LYS A 468 6.62 -22.18 18.88
C LYS A 468 5.44 -21.59 19.65
N LEU A 469 5.10 -20.33 19.38
CA LEU A 469 4.10 -19.56 20.09
C LEU A 469 2.79 -19.45 19.30
N TYR A 470 2.89 -19.54 17.96
CA TYR A 470 1.76 -19.54 17.05
C TYR A 470 1.50 -20.97 16.55
N ASP A 471 0.34 -21.51 16.90
CA ASP A 471 -0.13 -22.75 16.30
C ASP A 471 -0.70 -22.45 14.90
N LEU A 472 0.09 -22.73 13.88
CA LEU A 472 -0.27 -22.50 12.49
C LEU A 472 -0.31 -23.84 11.72
N PRO A 473 -1.36 -24.66 11.90
CA PRO A 473 -1.43 -26.01 11.37
C PRO A 473 -1.47 -26.09 9.83
N PHE A 474 -1.67 -24.94 9.18
CA PHE A 474 -1.71 -24.85 7.72
C PHE A 474 -0.34 -24.73 7.05
N ILE A 475 0.74 -24.57 7.80
CA ILE A 475 2.12 -24.65 7.27
C ILE A 475 2.72 -25.98 7.75
N PRO A 476 2.57 -27.06 6.96
CA PRO A 476 3.09 -28.36 7.37
C PRO A 476 4.61 -28.33 7.44
N ASP A 477 5.17 -28.82 8.54
CA ASP A 477 6.59 -28.86 8.85
C ASP A 477 7.23 -30.21 8.44
N GLY A 478 6.58 -30.94 7.53
CA GLY A 478 6.95 -32.33 7.21
C GLY A 478 8.18 -32.50 6.34
N ASP A 479 8.45 -31.53 5.46
CA ASP A 479 9.57 -31.57 4.52
C ASP A 479 10.36 -30.26 4.52
N ASP A 480 11.44 -30.19 3.74
CA ASP A 480 12.30 -29.01 3.67
C ASP A 480 11.54 -27.80 3.10
N ALA A 481 10.70 -28.01 2.11
CA ALA A 481 9.88 -26.96 1.51
C ALA A 481 8.85 -26.41 2.50
N GLY A 482 8.21 -27.26 3.31
CA GLY A 482 7.27 -26.83 4.37
C GLY A 482 7.97 -26.04 5.46
N ARG A 483 9.16 -26.48 5.89
CA ARG A 483 9.99 -25.76 6.87
C ARG A 483 10.44 -24.41 6.35
N PHE A 484 10.80 -24.33 5.08
CA PHE A 484 11.10 -23.07 4.43
C PHE A 484 9.88 -22.12 4.42
N ARG A 485 8.67 -22.62 4.08
CA ARG A 485 7.44 -21.79 4.12
C ARG A 485 7.19 -21.20 5.51
N THR A 486 7.43 -21.99 6.57
CA THR A 486 7.34 -21.48 7.96
C THR A 486 8.37 -20.37 8.22
N ALA A 487 9.61 -20.55 7.77
CA ALA A 487 10.65 -19.56 7.90
C ALA A 487 10.32 -18.29 7.10
N LEU A 488 9.85 -18.43 5.86
CA LEU A 488 9.46 -17.32 4.99
C LEU A 488 8.28 -16.53 5.56
N TYR A 489 7.28 -17.22 6.12
CA TYR A 489 6.13 -16.59 6.78
C TYR A 489 6.57 -15.56 7.82
N TRP A 490 7.56 -15.93 8.65
CA TRP A 490 8.08 -15.05 9.69
C TRP A 490 9.08 -14.03 9.17
N GLU A 491 9.95 -14.41 8.22
CA GLU A 491 10.93 -13.48 7.67
C GLU A 491 10.27 -12.32 6.92
N ARG A 492 9.22 -12.62 6.13
CA ARG A 492 8.42 -11.55 5.50
C ARG A 492 7.69 -10.70 6.55
N ALA A 493 7.23 -11.31 7.65
CA ALA A 493 6.63 -10.58 8.76
C ALA A 493 7.63 -9.64 9.45
N PHE A 494 8.88 -10.07 9.67
CA PHE A 494 9.91 -9.25 10.31
C PHE A 494 10.44 -8.16 9.38
N GLU A 495 10.58 -8.45 8.11
CA GLU A 495 11.15 -7.55 7.13
C GLU A 495 10.16 -6.51 6.63
N LEU A 496 8.92 -6.93 6.34
CA LEU A 496 7.92 -6.13 5.60
C LEU A 496 6.72 -5.70 6.46
N CYS A 497 6.78 -5.92 7.79
CA CYS A 497 5.70 -5.47 8.68
C CYS A 497 5.43 -3.97 8.49
N TYR A 498 4.17 -3.60 8.60
CA TYR A 498 3.66 -2.23 8.55
C TYR A 498 3.79 -1.54 7.17
N GLU A 499 4.28 -2.24 6.15
CA GLU A 499 4.44 -1.70 4.79
C GLU A 499 3.25 -2.03 3.86
N GLY A 500 2.18 -2.61 4.40
CA GLY A 500 0.97 -2.90 3.63
C GLY A 500 0.96 -4.24 2.89
N GLN A 501 2.02 -5.05 2.99
CA GLN A 501 2.12 -6.33 2.28
C GLN A 501 1.52 -7.50 3.07
N ARG A 502 1.63 -7.49 4.40
CA ARG A 502 1.31 -8.63 5.28
C ARG A 502 -0.06 -9.22 5.05
N LYS A 503 -1.10 -8.41 5.02
CA LYS A 503 -2.48 -8.88 4.79
C LYS A 503 -2.62 -9.65 3.48
N TYR A 504 -2.00 -9.17 2.42
CA TYR A 504 -2.14 -9.73 1.08
C TYR A 504 -1.29 -10.99 0.89
N ASP A 505 -0.16 -11.11 1.61
CA ASP A 505 0.57 -12.37 1.73
C ASP A 505 -0.30 -13.44 2.41
N LEU A 506 -0.94 -13.10 3.54
CA LEU A 506 -1.81 -14.02 4.27
C LEU A 506 -3.05 -14.42 3.46
N LEU A 507 -3.60 -13.49 2.66
CA LEU A 507 -4.71 -13.78 1.75
C LEU A 507 -4.31 -14.75 0.64
N ARG A 508 -3.23 -14.44 -0.10
CA ARG A 508 -2.79 -15.28 -1.21
C ARG A 508 -2.26 -16.66 -0.78
N TRP A 509 -1.82 -16.79 0.47
CA TRP A 509 -1.49 -18.08 1.08
C TRP A 509 -2.73 -18.82 1.61
N GLY A 510 -3.90 -18.18 1.66
CA GLY A 510 -5.16 -18.77 2.15
C GLY A 510 -5.22 -18.93 3.67
N ILE A 511 -4.48 -18.10 4.42
CA ILE A 511 -4.26 -18.28 5.86
C ILE A 511 -4.57 -17.03 6.70
N LEU A 512 -5.22 -16.03 6.13
CA LEU A 512 -5.50 -14.78 6.84
C LEU A 512 -6.31 -15.03 8.11
N GLU A 513 -7.42 -15.77 8.03
CA GLU A 513 -8.27 -16.06 9.20
C GLU A 513 -7.48 -16.80 10.29
N ALA A 514 -6.73 -17.84 9.91
CA ALA A 514 -5.95 -18.62 10.85
C ALA A 514 -4.87 -17.77 11.55
N SER A 515 -4.19 -16.89 10.80
CA SER A 515 -3.17 -15.98 11.36
C SER A 515 -3.78 -14.95 12.31
N LEU A 516 -4.93 -14.37 11.96
CA LEU A 516 -5.65 -13.42 12.83
C LEU A 516 -6.12 -14.10 14.13
N LYS A 517 -6.64 -15.33 14.04
CA LYS A 517 -7.04 -16.11 15.23
C LYS A 517 -5.85 -16.50 16.09
N ALA A 518 -4.73 -16.92 15.48
CA ALA A 518 -3.50 -17.23 16.21
C ALA A 518 -2.99 -16.01 16.98
N ALA A 519 -2.97 -14.84 16.34
CA ALA A 519 -2.58 -13.58 16.99
C ALA A 519 -3.49 -13.23 18.17
N GLN A 520 -4.80 -13.38 18.00
CA GLN A 520 -5.78 -13.14 19.07
C GLN A 520 -5.60 -14.11 20.22
N ASN A 521 -5.54 -15.42 19.96
CA ASN A 521 -5.39 -16.46 20.98
C ASN A 521 -4.11 -16.28 21.79
N TYR A 522 -3.01 -15.95 21.12
CA TYR A 522 -1.76 -15.68 21.80
C TYR A 522 -1.84 -14.42 22.67
N MET A 523 -2.46 -13.34 22.17
CA MET A 523 -2.66 -12.12 22.95
C MET A 523 -3.52 -12.35 24.20
N GLU A 524 -4.57 -13.16 24.10
CA GLU A 524 -5.48 -13.47 25.22
C GLU A 524 -4.81 -14.27 26.36
N SER A 525 -3.67 -14.91 26.08
CA SER A 525 -2.86 -15.65 27.06
C SER A 525 -1.56 -14.95 27.45
N TRP A 526 -1.20 -13.87 26.76
CA TRP A 526 0.11 -13.23 26.93
C TRP A 526 0.23 -12.49 28.27
N ILE A 527 1.37 -12.68 28.94
CA ILE A 527 1.73 -11.99 30.18
C ILE A 527 2.98 -11.14 29.90
N PRO A 528 2.94 -9.85 30.25
CA PRO A 528 4.09 -8.96 30.08
C PRO A 528 5.32 -9.44 30.85
N GLY A 529 6.46 -9.54 30.14
CA GLY A 529 7.75 -9.88 30.74
C GLY A 529 8.28 -8.80 31.69
N PRO A 530 9.33 -9.08 32.45
CA PRO A 530 9.95 -8.11 33.37
C PRO A 530 10.50 -6.88 32.65
N ASP A 531 10.91 -7.03 31.39
CA ASP A 531 11.51 -5.96 30.57
C ASP A 531 10.47 -5.03 29.93
N GLU A 532 9.19 -5.30 30.14
CA GLU A 532 8.13 -4.39 29.70
C GLU A 532 8.01 -3.22 30.68
N TYR A 533 7.96 -2.00 30.15
CA TYR A 533 7.84 -0.75 30.92
C TYR A 533 6.44 -0.62 31.56
N ILE A 534 6.15 -1.48 32.53
CA ILE A 534 4.87 -1.55 33.24
C ILE A 534 5.15 -1.49 34.73
N THR A 535 4.43 -0.63 35.45
CA THR A 535 4.53 -0.59 36.91
C THR A 535 4.02 -1.90 37.55
N ASP A 536 4.57 -2.29 38.70
CA ASP A 536 4.13 -3.50 39.42
C ASP A 536 2.64 -3.47 39.77
N ALA A 537 2.10 -2.31 40.09
CA ALA A 537 0.67 -2.13 40.31
C ALA A 537 -0.15 -2.43 39.07
N ALA A 538 0.24 -1.86 37.90
CA ALA A 538 -0.42 -2.09 36.65
C ALA A 538 -0.30 -3.55 36.17
N ARG A 539 0.83 -4.23 36.50
CA ARG A 539 1.07 -5.64 36.20
C ARG A 539 0.10 -6.57 36.95
N LYS A 540 -0.28 -6.22 38.17
CA LYS A 540 -1.27 -6.98 38.97
C LYS A 540 -2.68 -6.90 38.38
N ASP A 541 -3.00 -5.79 37.73
CA ASP A 541 -4.32 -5.54 37.13
C ASP A 541 -4.40 -5.99 35.67
N TRP A 542 -3.34 -6.63 35.16
CA TRP A 542 -3.29 -7.06 33.77
C TRP A 542 -4.34 -8.14 33.45
N ASN A 543 -5.15 -7.88 32.45
CA ASN A 543 -6.13 -8.82 31.92
C ASN A 543 -6.04 -8.86 30.39
N PRO A 544 -5.33 -9.84 29.83
CA PRO A 544 -5.07 -9.91 28.39
C PRO A 544 -6.36 -10.09 27.56
N VAL A 545 -7.32 -10.87 28.04
CA VAL A 545 -8.61 -11.07 27.35
C VAL A 545 -9.40 -9.76 27.29
N LYS A 546 -9.45 -9.02 28.38
CA LYS A 546 -10.11 -7.70 28.41
C LYS A 546 -9.40 -6.72 27.48
N TRP A 547 -8.08 -6.72 27.47
CA TRP A 547 -7.29 -5.85 26.60
C TRP A 547 -7.52 -6.17 25.13
N ALA A 548 -7.46 -7.45 24.75
CA ALA A 548 -7.70 -7.91 23.37
C ALA A 548 -9.08 -7.50 22.88
N LYS A 549 -10.12 -7.71 23.68
CA LYS A 549 -11.49 -7.29 23.35
C LYS A 549 -11.63 -5.77 23.23
N SER A 550 -11.04 -5.00 24.15
CA SER A 550 -11.16 -3.53 24.17
C SER A 550 -10.43 -2.86 23.02
N ASN A 551 -9.42 -3.51 22.44
CA ASN A 551 -8.63 -3.00 21.32
C ASN A 551 -8.99 -3.65 20.00
N TYR A 552 -9.99 -4.55 19.98
CA TYR A 552 -10.40 -5.25 18.76
C TYR A 552 -9.21 -5.86 18.01
N VAL A 553 -8.37 -6.60 18.75
CA VAL A 553 -7.27 -7.33 18.13
C VAL A 553 -7.79 -8.08 16.92
N ALA A 554 -7.08 -7.94 15.83
CA ALA A 554 -7.46 -8.48 14.53
C ALA A 554 -8.02 -9.92 14.64
N GLY A 555 -9.07 -10.22 13.91
CA GLY A 555 -9.70 -11.53 13.88
C GLY A 555 -11.03 -11.68 14.62
N HIS A 556 -11.42 -10.75 15.50
CA HIS A 556 -12.71 -10.86 16.19
C HIS A 556 -13.91 -10.87 15.23
N ASN A 557 -13.89 -10.05 14.20
CA ASN A 557 -15.02 -9.88 13.29
C ASN A 557 -14.74 -10.41 11.88
N PHE A 558 -13.55 -10.96 11.64
CA PHE A 558 -13.22 -11.53 10.34
C PHE A 558 -14.11 -12.73 10.03
N THR A 559 -14.61 -12.80 8.83
CA THR A 559 -15.47 -13.89 8.33
C THR A 559 -14.93 -14.32 6.96
N THR A 560 -14.46 -15.56 6.88
CA THR A 560 -14.03 -16.19 5.61
C THR A 560 -15.19 -16.26 4.62
N GLY A 561 -14.89 -16.02 3.36
CA GLY A 561 -15.89 -15.94 2.28
C GLY A 561 -16.58 -14.58 2.17
N LYS A 562 -16.13 -13.60 2.96
CA LYS A 562 -16.64 -12.23 2.96
C LYS A 562 -15.49 -11.19 2.97
N HIS A 563 -14.65 -11.24 4.01
CA HIS A 563 -13.73 -10.15 4.32
C HIS A 563 -12.38 -10.26 3.61
N GLU A 564 -12.22 -11.20 2.70
CA GLU A 564 -11.10 -11.27 1.76
C GLU A 564 -11.15 -10.18 0.70
N LEU A 565 -12.37 -9.69 0.40
CA LEU A 565 -12.61 -8.56 -0.50
C LEU A 565 -13.39 -7.46 0.21
N TYR A 566 -13.22 -6.24 -0.26
CA TYR A 566 -14.05 -5.11 0.15
C TYR A 566 -15.33 -5.05 -0.69
N PRO A 567 -16.41 -4.47 -0.17
CA PRO A 567 -17.62 -4.26 -0.96
C PRO A 567 -17.40 -3.25 -2.06
N ILE A 568 -18.06 -3.44 -3.19
CA ILE A 568 -18.26 -2.37 -4.17
C ILE A 568 -19.09 -1.27 -3.48
N PRO A 569 -18.68 0.00 -3.55
CA PRO A 569 -19.39 1.08 -2.87
C PRO A 569 -20.86 1.17 -3.26
N LEU A 570 -21.73 1.46 -2.30
CA LEU A 570 -23.17 1.53 -2.54
C LEU A 570 -23.53 2.54 -3.64
N ALA A 571 -22.84 3.67 -3.69
CA ALA A 571 -23.06 4.69 -4.74
C ALA A 571 -22.78 4.14 -6.15
N GLU A 572 -21.74 3.30 -6.30
CA GLU A 572 -21.43 2.64 -7.57
C GLU A 572 -22.52 1.62 -7.95
N ILE A 573 -22.93 0.79 -7.00
CA ILE A 573 -24.03 -0.18 -7.21
C ILE A 573 -25.31 0.52 -7.69
N GLN A 574 -25.61 1.70 -7.15
CA GLN A 574 -26.81 2.48 -7.49
C GLN A 574 -26.71 3.21 -8.83
N SER A 575 -25.52 3.66 -9.21
CA SER A 575 -25.31 4.46 -10.42
C SER A 575 -24.97 3.64 -11.66
N ASN A 576 -24.31 2.49 -11.49
CA ASN A 576 -23.87 1.62 -12.57
C ASN A 576 -24.87 0.47 -12.79
N ALA A 577 -25.83 0.68 -13.68
CA ALA A 577 -26.87 -0.31 -13.96
C ALA A 577 -26.34 -1.67 -14.47
N ALA A 578 -25.13 -1.70 -15.06
CA ALA A 578 -24.52 -2.93 -15.56
C ALA A 578 -24.02 -3.86 -14.43
N LEU A 579 -23.95 -3.38 -13.19
CA LEU A 579 -23.67 -4.20 -12.01
C LEU A 579 -24.90 -5.00 -11.54
N ASN A 580 -26.10 -4.73 -12.07
CA ASN A 580 -27.35 -5.43 -11.73
C ASN A 580 -27.66 -5.46 -10.21
N GLY A 581 -27.15 -4.51 -9.44
CA GLY A 581 -27.28 -4.49 -7.98
C GLY A 581 -26.36 -5.46 -7.24
N GLU A 582 -25.48 -6.18 -7.94
CA GLU A 582 -24.61 -7.20 -7.33
C GLU A 582 -23.41 -6.59 -6.59
N ASN A 583 -23.04 -7.19 -5.47
CA ASN A 583 -21.88 -6.85 -4.67
C ASN A 583 -20.96 -8.06 -4.44
N ASN A 584 -19.84 -7.87 -3.77
CA ASN A 584 -18.98 -8.95 -3.33
C ASN A 584 -19.67 -9.81 -2.26
N PRO A 585 -19.31 -11.11 -2.14
CA PRO A 585 -19.95 -12.03 -1.21
C PRO A 585 -20.05 -11.50 0.21
N GLY A 586 -21.23 -11.62 0.82
CA GLY A 586 -21.52 -11.18 2.18
C GLY A 586 -21.82 -9.68 2.33
N PHE A 587 -21.96 -8.94 1.21
CA PHE A 587 -22.32 -7.53 1.15
C PHE A 587 -23.53 -7.24 0.24
N GLU A 588 -24.27 -8.30 -0.13
CA GLU A 588 -25.49 -8.20 -0.94
C GLU A 588 -26.62 -7.45 -0.23
#